data_8088a86e715cc7caa59546469ddfccb4
#
_entry.id   8088a86e715cc7caa59546469ddfccb4
#
_cell.length_a   1.000
_cell.length_b   1.000
_cell.length_c   1.000
_cell.angle_alpha   90.00
_cell.angle_beta   90.00
_cell.angle_gamma   90.00
#
_symmetry.space_group_name_H-M   'P 1'
#
loop_
_entity.id
_entity.type
_entity.pdbx_description
1 polymer ?
#
loop_
_entity_poly.entity_id
_entity_poly.type
_entity_poly.pdbx_seq_one_letter_code
_entity_poly.pdbx_strand_id
1 'polypeptide(L)'
;MKHFLLGTLAMLLLMPFAFASPNKQETPRSPNQPKTNPASVKPPRPTDESSSSKEEAPKKNEIPLTKPASSSNRSNPSPLFFKMGGAEFSPLGFMDFTGVFRSTDVGSGIGTTFGSIPFNRSAPAGELSELRFSAQNSRIGMKVDANPGAFKIRGYLEADFLGNSAANVFAGSHSTTLRMRLYWVDIRRGKWEVLAGQSWSMMTPNRVGISPMPADLFYTQVVDTNYHVGLIWLRTPGIRAVFHANDHIAWGIALEDPEQFTGGLVTFPAGFNASQLDDAGGNSKTPNKAPDVDSKFALDTHPNGGGRNLHIEIAGIYRAFRLNTDGLGNITKSGGGGALNANIELFKKLDLIANTFWSDGCGRYIFQLGPDLTVNVNGAGNFVPTPLHAGAGLGGFEYRISKSLIYAYYGAAYFGRDFHEVAPGPPPAFTGYGFPGSPNTQNRTIQEATIGLNQTLWSDHKYGDLKLLNQVSYLSRNPWSTTGTPGNAASAHLGMVFVNLRYDLP
;
A
#
# COMPACT_ATOMS: atom_id res chain seq x y z
N MET A 1 27.38 -19.42 5.46
CA MET A 1 25.91 -19.62 5.38
C MET A 1 25.29 -20.26 6.62
N LYS A 2 25.84 -21.35 7.20
CA LYS A 2 25.30 -21.96 8.44
C LYS A 2 25.31 -21.03 9.67
N HIS A 3 26.32 -20.15 9.80
CA HIS A 3 26.41 -19.23 10.94
C HIS A 3 25.48 -17.99 10.85
N PHE A 4 25.03 -17.62 9.64
CA PHE A 4 24.09 -16.51 9.45
C PHE A 4 22.64 -16.90 9.79
N LEU A 5 22.26 -18.15 9.49
CA LEU A 5 20.94 -18.68 9.87
C LEU A 5 20.78 -18.82 11.40
N LEU A 6 21.85 -19.21 12.10
CA LEU A 6 21.85 -19.30 13.57
C LEU A 6 21.74 -17.92 14.24
N GLY A 7 22.32 -16.87 13.65
CA GLY A 7 22.23 -15.50 14.17
C GLY A 7 20.81 -14.93 14.12
N THR A 8 20.07 -15.20 13.04
CA THR A 8 18.70 -14.72 12.89
C THR A 8 17.72 -15.49 13.81
N LEU A 9 17.95 -16.78 14.00
CA LEU A 9 17.16 -17.61 14.92
C LEU A 9 17.48 -17.29 16.41
N ALA A 10 18.74 -16.94 16.71
CA ALA A 10 19.14 -16.52 18.05
C ALA A 10 18.57 -15.14 18.45
N MET A 11 18.35 -14.23 17.48
CA MET A 11 17.71 -12.94 17.74
C MET A 11 16.21 -13.09 18.07
N LEU A 12 15.55 -14.11 17.55
CA LEU A 12 14.17 -14.47 17.91
C LEU A 12 14.06 -15.13 19.30
N LEU A 13 15.14 -15.76 19.79
CA LEU A 13 15.18 -16.50 21.08
C LEU A 13 15.69 -15.66 22.26
N LEU A 14 16.23 -14.47 22.03
CA LEU A 14 16.80 -13.59 23.07
C LEU A 14 15.88 -12.44 23.50
N MET A 15 14.58 -12.48 23.20
CA MET A 15 13.63 -11.56 23.83
C MET A 15 13.37 -12.01 25.28
N PRO A 16 13.54 -11.14 26.29
CA PRO A 16 13.30 -11.51 27.70
C PRO A 16 11.82 -11.71 27.92
N PHE A 17 11.41 -12.96 28.16
CA PHE A 17 10.08 -13.28 28.69
C PHE A 17 10.03 -12.90 30.17
N ALA A 18 9.36 -11.81 30.47
CA ALA A 18 8.94 -11.52 31.84
C ALA A 18 7.65 -12.31 32.11
N PHE A 19 7.77 -13.39 32.89
CA PHE A 19 6.61 -14.16 33.36
C PHE A 19 5.96 -13.45 34.54
N ALA A 20 4.71 -13.04 34.39
CA ALA A 20 3.83 -12.72 35.49
C ALA A 20 3.16 -14.01 35.96
N SER A 21 3.23 -14.29 37.27
CA SER A 21 2.67 -15.49 37.91
C SER A 21 1.13 -15.51 37.83
N PRO A 22 0.51 -16.67 37.64
CA PRO A 22 -0.94 -16.77 37.60
C PRO A 22 -1.55 -16.90 38.98
N ASN A 23 -2.55 -16.07 39.25
CA ASN A 23 -3.43 -16.21 40.38
C ASN A 23 -4.48 -17.31 40.11
N LYS A 24 -4.58 -18.29 41.01
CA LYS A 24 -5.55 -19.40 40.97
C LYS A 24 -6.95 -18.89 41.25
N GLN A 25 -7.89 -19.14 40.37
CA GLN A 25 -9.32 -19.19 40.72
C GLN A 25 -9.96 -20.46 40.17
N GLU A 26 -10.73 -21.10 41.01
CA GLU A 26 -11.36 -22.40 40.82
C GLU A 26 -12.56 -22.36 39.89
N THR A 27 -12.73 -23.41 39.09
CA THR A 27 -13.86 -23.63 38.20
C THR A 27 -14.96 -24.48 38.84
N PRO A 28 -16.25 -24.20 38.60
CA PRO A 28 -17.32 -25.16 38.88
C PRO A 28 -17.56 -26.10 37.67
N ARG A 29 -17.80 -27.37 38.01
CA ARG A 29 -18.12 -28.46 37.07
C ARG A 29 -19.52 -28.30 36.48
N SER A 30 -19.68 -28.68 35.22
CA SER A 30 -20.98 -28.96 34.60
C SER A 30 -21.01 -30.36 34.00
N PRO A 31 -22.15 -31.06 34.03
CA PRO A 31 -22.25 -32.47 33.72
C PRO A 31 -22.80 -32.79 32.33
N ASN A 32 -22.41 -33.99 31.84
CA ASN A 32 -23.09 -34.84 30.85
C ASN A 32 -23.01 -34.49 29.35
N GLN A 33 -22.20 -35.29 28.67
CA GLN A 33 -22.39 -35.61 27.24
C GLN A 33 -22.50 -37.13 27.04
N PRO A 34 -23.37 -37.64 26.17
CA PRO A 34 -23.41 -39.03 25.76
C PRO A 34 -22.43 -39.37 24.65
N LYS A 35 -21.83 -40.56 24.77
CA LYS A 35 -20.91 -41.15 23.80
C LYS A 35 -21.65 -41.70 22.60
N THR A 36 -21.22 -41.43 21.39
CA THR A 36 -21.55 -42.20 20.19
C THR A 36 -20.25 -42.61 19.48
N ASN A 37 -20.11 -43.89 19.20
CA ASN A 37 -19.01 -44.51 18.45
C ASN A 37 -19.17 -44.28 16.95
N PRO A 38 -18.10 -44.06 16.19
CA PRO A 38 -18.16 -44.16 14.73
C PRO A 38 -17.68 -45.52 14.23
N ALA A 39 -18.44 -46.08 13.28
CA ALA A 39 -18.13 -47.28 12.56
C ALA A 39 -17.01 -47.08 11.52
N SER A 40 -16.13 -48.07 11.41
CA SER A 40 -15.03 -48.12 10.44
C SER A 40 -15.50 -48.45 9.05
N VAL A 41 -15.08 -47.66 8.07
CA VAL A 41 -15.19 -47.98 6.63
C VAL A 41 -13.77 -48.13 6.05
N LYS A 42 -13.51 -49.29 5.45
CA LYS A 42 -12.28 -49.67 4.77
C LYS A 42 -12.24 -49.08 3.35
N PRO A 43 -11.12 -48.56 2.85
CA PRO A 43 -10.98 -48.13 1.46
C PRO A 43 -10.61 -49.32 0.52
N PRO A 44 -10.97 -49.27 -0.75
CA PRO A 44 -10.60 -50.30 -1.74
C PRO A 44 -9.20 -50.08 -2.32
N ARG A 45 -8.58 -51.18 -2.72
CA ARG A 45 -7.23 -51.35 -3.25
C ARG A 45 -7.15 -50.95 -4.75
N PRO A 46 -6.08 -50.35 -5.24
CA PRO A 46 -5.91 -50.09 -6.67
C PRO A 46 -5.35 -51.30 -7.41
N THR A 47 -5.83 -51.50 -8.64
CA THR A 47 -5.31 -52.43 -9.59
C THR A 47 -4.17 -51.83 -10.40
N ASP A 48 -3.09 -52.60 -10.57
CA ASP A 48 -1.93 -52.34 -11.42
C ASP A 48 -2.30 -52.49 -12.93
N GLU A 49 -1.90 -51.49 -13.72
CA GLU A 49 -1.59 -51.72 -15.12
C GLU A 49 -0.30 -50.96 -15.49
N SER A 50 0.68 -51.79 -15.93
CA SER A 50 2.00 -51.38 -16.39
C SER A 50 1.95 -50.97 -17.88
N SER A 51 2.53 -49.82 -18.23
CA SER A 51 3.10 -49.65 -19.56
C SER A 51 4.37 -48.82 -19.51
N SER A 52 5.44 -49.42 -19.95
CA SER A 52 6.80 -48.89 -20.06
C SER A 52 6.90 -47.83 -21.16
N SER A 53 7.44 -46.67 -20.86
CA SER A 53 8.04 -45.78 -21.86
C SER A 53 9.37 -45.21 -21.34
N LYS A 54 10.35 -45.27 -22.22
CA LYS A 54 11.78 -45.03 -22.02
C LYS A 54 12.03 -43.61 -21.49
N GLU A 55 12.84 -43.55 -20.45
CA GLU A 55 13.37 -42.36 -19.83
C GLU A 55 14.53 -41.79 -20.66
N GLU A 56 14.36 -40.62 -21.22
CA GLU A 56 15.41 -39.82 -21.84
C GLU A 56 15.97 -38.84 -20.77
N ALA A 57 17.29 -38.88 -20.56
CA ALA A 57 17.99 -38.11 -19.53
C ALA A 57 17.80 -36.61 -19.72
N PRO A 58 17.59 -35.81 -18.65
CA PRO A 58 17.33 -34.39 -18.77
C PRO A 58 18.65 -33.63 -19.08
N LYS A 59 18.64 -32.86 -20.16
CA LYS A 59 19.63 -31.82 -20.45
C LYS A 59 19.62 -30.76 -19.36
N LYS A 60 20.79 -30.45 -18.79
CA LYS A 60 21.01 -29.32 -17.90
C LYS A 60 20.59 -28.01 -18.57
N ASN A 61 19.40 -27.54 -18.28
CA ASN A 61 19.01 -26.18 -18.63
C ASN A 61 19.49 -25.23 -17.53
N GLU A 62 20.44 -24.37 -17.87
CA GLU A 62 20.76 -23.20 -17.09
C GLU A 62 19.53 -22.32 -16.97
N ILE A 63 19.08 -22.07 -15.74
CA ILE A 63 17.92 -21.24 -15.42
C ILE A 63 18.31 -19.78 -15.69
N PRO A 64 17.61 -19.06 -16.59
CA PRO A 64 17.84 -17.62 -16.75
C PRO A 64 17.44 -16.90 -15.46
N LEU A 65 18.38 -16.22 -14.84
CA LEU A 65 18.17 -15.33 -13.69
C LEU A 65 17.44 -14.08 -14.19
N THR A 66 16.11 -14.06 -14.11
CA THR A 66 15.31 -12.93 -14.55
C THR A 66 14.26 -12.53 -13.52
N LYS A 67 14.23 -11.24 -13.22
CA LYS A 67 13.19 -10.39 -12.63
C LYS A 67 12.88 -10.52 -11.13
N PRO A 68 12.42 -9.40 -10.50
CA PRO A 68 12.07 -9.38 -9.07
C PRO A 68 10.93 -10.35 -8.81
N ALA A 69 11.02 -11.03 -7.69
CA ALA A 69 9.98 -11.91 -7.21
C ALA A 69 8.77 -11.10 -6.71
N SER A 70 8.04 -10.48 -7.64
CA SER A 70 6.63 -10.26 -7.48
C SER A 70 5.93 -11.44 -8.12
N SER A 71 4.90 -11.92 -7.51
CA SER A 71 4.24 -13.21 -7.71
C SER A 71 3.67 -13.51 -9.11
N SER A 72 4.04 -12.82 -10.17
CA SER A 72 3.34 -12.97 -11.43
C SER A 72 4.16 -12.98 -12.72
N ASN A 73 5.48 -13.03 -12.66
CA ASN A 73 6.31 -13.08 -13.87
C ASN A 73 6.98 -14.45 -14.07
N ARG A 74 6.24 -15.52 -13.82
CA ARG A 74 6.65 -16.86 -14.27
C ARG A 74 6.30 -16.97 -15.75
N SER A 75 7.24 -17.29 -16.58
CA SER A 75 7.05 -17.60 -18.02
C SER A 75 6.12 -18.78 -18.26
N ASN A 76 5.87 -19.58 -17.25
CA ASN A 76 4.89 -20.67 -17.27
C ASN A 76 3.59 -20.23 -16.59
N PRO A 77 2.43 -20.66 -17.10
CA PRO A 77 1.14 -20.39 -16.43
C PRO A 77 1.15 -21.00 -15.02
N SER A 78 0.45 -20.35 -14.09
CA SER A 78 0.27 -20.90 -12.74
C SER A 78 -0.35 -22.30 -12.85
N PRO A 79 0.13 -23.29 -12.08
CA PRO A 79 -0.49 -24.61 -12.05
C PRO A 79 -1.90 -24.60 -11.42
N LEU A 80 -2.28 -23.51 -10.78
CA LEU A 80 -3.60 -23.34 -10.15
C LEU A 80 -4.67 -22.78 -11.10
N PHE A 81 -4.53 -22.92 -12.41
CA PHE A 81 -5.58 -22.46 -13.30
C PHE A 81 -6.64 -23.56 -13.57
N PHE A 82 -7.87 -23.12 -13.81
CA PHE A 82 -8.93 -23.96 -14.34
C PHE A 82 -9.70 -23.21 -15.43
N LYS A 83 -10.30 -23.97 -16.37
CA LYS A 83 -11.07 -23.39 -17.47
C LYS A 83 -12.57 -23.59 -17.24
N MET A 84 -13.33 -22.55 -17.51
CA MET A 84 -14.77 -22.59 -17.50
C MET A 84 -15.29 -21.88 -18.77
N GLY A 85 -15.88 -22.62 -19.68
CA GLY A 85 -16.19 -22.11 -21.00
C GLY A 85 -14.95 -21.68 -21.78
N GLY A 86 -14.94 -20.46 -22.31
CA GLY A 86 -13.80 -19.85 -22.99
C GLY A 86 -12.85 -19.05 -22.12
N ALA A 87 -13.06 -19.03 -20.80
CA ALA A 87 -12.26 -18.27 -19.86
C ALA A 87 -11.35 -19.18 -19.01
N GLU A 88 -10.17 -18.63 -18.65
CA GLU A 88 -9.19 -19.23 -17.75
C GLU A 88 -9.17 -18.47 -16.42
N PHE A 89 -9.37 -19.19 -15.33
CA PHE A 89 -9.40 -18.68 -13.97
C PHE A 89 -8.12 -19.08 -13.25
N SER A 90 -7.40 -18.12 -12.72
CA SER A 90 -6.14 -18.32 -11.98
C SER A 90 -6.28 -17.76 -10.57
N PRO A 91 -6.50 -18.59 -9.53
CA PRO A 91 -6.37 -18.17 -8.14
C PRO A 91 -4.99 -17.61 -7.87
N LEU A 92 -4.91 -16.60 -7.01
CA LEU A 92 -3.67 -15.95 -6.61
C LEU A 92 -3.74 -15.50 -5.16
N GLY A 93 -2.59 -15.20 -4.58
CA GLY A 93 -2.52 -14.70 -3.22
C GLY A 93 -1.33 -15.23 -2.44
N PHE A 94 -1.35 -14.96 -1.15
CA PHE A 94 -0.36 -15.44 -0.21
C PHE A 94 -0.92 -15.53 1.20
N MET A 95 -0.36 -16.43 1.99
CA MET A 95 -0.56 -16.53 3.44
C MET A 95 0.62 -15.85 4.12
N ASP A 96 0.33 -15.03 5.12
CA ASP A 96 1.29 -14.12 5.72
C ASP A 96 1.19 -14.15 7.24
N PHE A 97 2.34 -14.26 7.91
CA PHE A 97 2.46 -14.04 9.34
C PHE A 97 3.45 -12.91 9.57
N THR A 98 3.00 -11.79 10.07
CA THR A 98 3.79 -10.59 10.33
C THR A 98 3.98 -10.37 11.81
N GLY A 99 5.23 -10.26 12.25
CA GLY A 99 5.62 -9.68 13.54
C GLY A 99 6.17 -8.28 13.35
N VAL A 100 5.72 -7.32 14.15
CA VAL A 100 6.26 -5.96 14.18
C VAL A 100 6.54 -5.53 15.59
N PHE A 101 7.75 -5.00 15.81
CA PHE A 101 8.12 -4.26 17.00
C PHE A 101 8.26 -2.78 16.65
N ARG A 102 7.73 -1.90 17.52
CA ARG A 102 7.85 -0.45 17.41
C ARG A 102 8.30 0.15 18.74
N SER A 103 9.19 1.13 18.65
CA SER A 103 9.76 1.79 19.85
C SER A 103 8.76 2.68 20.59
N THR A 104 7.62 3.01 19.97
CA THR A 104 6.49 3.71 20.59
C THR A 104 5.18 3.03 20.20
N ASP A 105 4.12 3.20 21.02
CA ASP A 105 2.78 2.68 20.72
C ASP A 105 2.09 3.63 19.74
N VAL A 106 2.05 3.25 18.46
CA VAL A 106 1.43 4.06 17.40
C VAL A 106 -0.10 3.90 17.34
N GLY A 107 -0.68 3.01 18.16
CA GLY A 107 -2.12 2.77 18.20
C GLY A 107 -2.71 2.27 16.88
N SER A 108 -1.90 1.71 16.00
CA SER A 108 -2.33 1.19 14.69
C SER A 108 -2.21 -0.33 14.64
N GLY A 109 -2.77 -0.96 13.59
CA GLY A 109 -2.58 -2.38 13.30
C GLY A 109 -1.14 -2.73 12.90
N ILE A 110 -0.97 -3.71 12.03
CA ILE A 110 0.36 -4.08 11.50
C ILE A 110 0.93 -3.04 10.53
N GLY A 111 0.11 -2.17 9.94
CA GLY A 111 0.57 -1.03 9.13
C GLY A 111 0.85 0.18 10.01
N THR A 112 1.92 0.91 9.71
CA THR A 112 2.31 2.08 10.49
C THR A 112 1.52 3.31 10.05
N THR A 113 0.94 4.05 11.01
CA THR A 113 0.27 5.33 10.74
C THR A 113 1.32 6.44 10.76
N PHE A 114 1.99 6.67 9.65
CA PHE A 114 3.16 7.55 9.52
C PHE A 114 2.94 8.99 10.02
N GLY A 115 1.75 9.53 9.78
CA GLY A 115 1.40 10.93 10.09
C GLY A 115 1.07 11.19 11.56
N SER A 116 0.90 10.15 12.41
CA SER A 116 0.44 10.27 13.79
C SER A 116 1.30 9.53 14.81
N ILE A 117 2.55 9.18 14.47
CA ILE A 117 3.46 8.58 15.46
C ILE A 117 3.58 9.50 16.68
N PRO A 118 3.54 8.95 17.91
CA PRO A 118 3.57 9.76 19.12
C PRO A 118 4.94 10.43 19.31
N PHE A 119 4.94 11.61 19.93
CA PHE A 119 6.19 12.23 20.37
C PHE A 119 6.79 11.42 21.51
N ASN A 120 8.11 11.29 21.53
CA ASN A 120 8.84 10.74 22.65
C ASN A 120 8.47 11.52 23.91
N ARG A 121 8.28 10.85 25.04
CA ARG A 121 7.79 11.42 26.31
C ARG A 121 6.33 11.90 26.30
N SER A 122 5.55 11.58 25.29
CA SER A 122 4.09 11.74 25.36
C SER A 122 3.50 10.52 26.05
N ALA A 123 3.13 10.65 27.30
CA ALA A 123 2.54 9.55 28.08
C ALA A 123 1.09 9.27 27.63
N PRO A 124 0.67 7.97 27.54
CA PRO A 124 1.54 6.81 27.69
C PRO A 124 2.20 6.38 26.35
N ALA A 125 1.66 6.77 25.21
CA ALA A 125 1.98 6.18 23.89
C ALA A 125 3.45 6.37 23.47
N GLY A 126 4.05 7.52 23.74
CA GLY A 126 5.45 7.79 23.38
C GLY A 126 6.47 7.11 24.28
N GLU A 127 6.04 6.59 25.43
CA GLU A 127 6.90 5.92 26.43
C GLU A 127 6.77 4.41 26.41
N LEU A 128 5.77 3.87 25.72
CA LEU A 128 5.52 2.43 25.60
C LEU A 128 5.95 1.94 24.22
N SER A 129 6.70 0.86 24.19
CA SER A 129 6.93 0.10 22.97
C SER A 129 5.78 -0.88 22.71
N GLU A 130 5.58 -1.27 21.46
CA GLU A 130 4.60 -2.29 21.12
C GLU A 130 5.21 -3.46 20.34
N LEU A 131 4.66 -4.66 20.58
CA LEU A 131 4.92 -5.84 19.77
C LEU A 131 3.57 -6.41 19.31
N ARG A 132 3.44 -6.65 18.01
CA ARG A 132 2.24 -7.24 17.41
C ARG A 132 2.57 -8.41 16.52
N PHE A 133 1.69 -9.41 16.54
CA PHE A 133 1.65 -10.50 15.58
C PHE A 133 0.31 -10.47 14.85
N SER A 134 0.32 -10.69 13.53
CA SER A 134 -0.92 -10.69 12.74
C SER A 134 -0.79 -11.48 11.45
N ALA A 135 -1.90 -12.08 11.03
CA ALA A 135 -2.06 -12.68 9.71
C ALA A 135 -2.87 -11.80 8.72
N GLN A 136 -3.23 -10.58 9.13
CA GLN A 136 -4.11 -9.69 8.37
C GLN A 136 -3.59 -9.28 6.99
N ASN A 137 -2.25 -9.32 6.78
CA ASN A 137 -1.65 -9.02 5.50
C ASN A 137 -1.86 -10.14 4.45
N SER A 138 -2.34 -11.31 4.87
CA SER A 138 -2.70 -12.39 3.94
C SER A 138 -3.66 -11.89 2.88
N ARG A 139 -3.50 -12.41 1.65
CA ARG A 139 -4.19 -11.90 0.47
C ARG A 139 -4.75 -13.03 -0.35
N ILE A 140 -5.94 -12.82 -0.88
CA ILE A 140 -6.61 -13.72 -1.81
C ILE A 140 -7.07 -12.95 -3.03
N GLY A 141 -7.07 -13.62 -4.18
CA GLY A 141 -7.53 -13.00 -5.42
C GLY A 141 -7.77 -14.02 -6.52
N MET A 142 -8.23 -13.50 -7.64
CA MET A 142 -8.51 -14.25 -8.85
C MET A 142 -8.19 -13.39 -10.07
N LYS A 143 -7.52 -13.98 -11.03
CA LYS A 143 -7.36 -13.45 -12.37
C LYS A 143 -8.20 -14.28 -13.32
N VAL A 144 -8.94 -13.63 -14.22
CA VAL A 144 -9.76 -14.29 -15.24
C VAL A 144 -9.35 -13.77 -16.60
N ASP A 145 -8.83 -14.63 -17.46
CA ASP A 145 -8.42 -14.29 -18.82
C ASP A 145 -9.34 -14.92 -19.85
N ALA A 146 -9.80 -14.14 -20.83
CA ALA A 146 -10.59 -14.61 -21.96
C ALA A 146 -10.12 -13.92 -23.26
N ASN A 147 -10.11 -14.65 -24.36
CA ASN A 147 -9.62 -14.17 -25.66
C ASN A 147 -10.69 -14.34 -26.76
N PRO A 148 -11.82 -13.61 -26.72
CA PRO A 148 -12.85 -13.68 -27.75
C PRO A 148 -12.41 -12.94 -29.02
N GLY A 149 -11.99 -13.69 -30.05
CA GLY A 149 -11.57 -13.12 -31.33
C GLY A 149 -10.33 -12.23 -31.22
N ALA A 150 -10.47 -10.95 -31.58
CA ALA A 150 -9.37 -9.98 -31.54
C ALA A 150 -9.19 -9.29 -30.17
N PHE A 151 -10.05 -9.58 -29.20
CA PHE A 151 -10.00 -8.99 -27.89
C PHE A 151 -9.28 -9.89 -26.89
N LYS A 152 -8.54 -9.26 -25.97
CA LYS A 152 -8.06 -9.88 -24.74
C LYS A 152 -8.80 -9.22 -23.59
N ILE A 153 -9.53 -10.00 -22.81
CA ILE A 153 -10.30 -9.50 -21.65
C ILE A 153 -9.68 -10.11 -20.41
N ARG A 154 -9.39 -9.26 -19.44
CA ARG A 154 -8.88 -9.67 -18.13
C ARG A 154 -9.74 -9.09 -17.02
N GLY A 155 -10.30 -9.96 -16.21
CA GLY A 155 -10.84 -9.61 -14.89
C GLY A 155 -9.78 -9.82 -13.82
N TYR A 156 -9.74 -8.95 -12.83
CA TYR A 156 -8.85 -9.09 -11.67
C TYR A 156 -9.57 -8.67 -10.41
N LEU A 157 -9.48 -9.52 -9.41
CA LEU A 157 -9.99 -9.22 -8.08
C LEU A 157 -8.95 -9.59 -7.02
N GLU A 158 -8.83 -8.76 -5.99
CA GLU A 158 -7.92 -8.95 -4.88
C GLU A 158 -8.48 -8.36 -3.60
N ALA A 159 -8.37 -9.12 -2.50
CA ALA A 159 -8.76 -8.68 -1.15
C ALA A 159 -7.71 -9.09 -0.11
N ASP A 160 -7.62 -8.34 0.97
CA ASP A 160 -6.84 -8.66 2.18
C ASP A 160 -7.74 -8.64 3.42
N PHE A 161 -7.16 -8.95 4.59
CA PHE A 161 -7.87 -8.95 5.87
C PHE A 161 -7.58 -7.70 6.71
N LEU A 162 -7.18 -6.60 6.07
CA LEU A 162 -6.93 -5.30 6.72
C LEU A 162 -8.19 -4.41 6.74
N GLY A 163 -9.37 -5.00 6.65
CA GLY A 163 -10.65 -4.32 6.88
C GLY A 163 -10.88 -4.01 8.36
N ASN A 164 -12.06 -3.49 8.67
CA ASN A 164 -12.43 -3.19 10.04
C ASN A 164 -12.42 -4.45 10.91
N SER A 165 -12.02 -4.30 12.17
CA SER A 165 -12.15 -5.38 13.13
C SER A 165 -13.63 -5.70 13.37
N ALA A 166 -13.98 -6.98 13.53
CA ALA A 166 -15.30 -7.37 13.98
C ALA A 166 -15.59 -6.73 15.35
N ALA A 167 -16.86 -6.40 15.60
CA ALA A 167 -17.29 -5.63 16.77
C ALA A 167 -16.94 -6.26 18.13
N ASN A 168 -16.51 -7.51 18.16
CA ASN A 168 -16.17 -8.22 19.40
C ASN A 168 -14.68 -8.56 19.50
N VAL A 169 -13.84 -7.53 19.53
CA VAL A 169 -12.39 -7.66 19.77
C VAL A 169 -12.10 -8.24 21.16
N PHE A 170 -12.99 -8.03 22.11
CA PHE A 170 -12.85 -8.50 23.50
C PHE A 170 -12.96 -10.03 23.67
N ALA A 171 -13.54 -10.71 22.70
CA ALA A 171 -13.55 -12.18 22.67
C ALA A 171 -12.21 -12.80 22.24
N GLY A 172 -11.17 -12.00 22.00
CA GLY A 172 -9.84 -12.48 21.62
C GLY A 172 -9.77 -13.16 20.25
N SER A 173 -10.79 -12.97 19.39
CA SER A 173 -10.91 -13.69 18.13
C SER A 173 -9.99 -13.15 17.01
N HIS A 174 -9.42 -11.95 17.14
CA HIS A 174 -8.67 -11.27 16.08
C HIS A 174 -9.34 -11.34 14.69
N SER A 175 -10.66 -11.46 14.69
CA SER A 175 -11.45 -11.53 13.45
C SER A 175 -11.50 -10.19 12.77
N THR A 176 -10.99 -10.14 11.56
CA THR A 176 -10.99 -8.94 10.72
C THR A 176 -11.76 -9.19 9.45
N THR A 177 -12.36 -8.15 8.89
CA THR A 177 -13.14 -8.26 7.66
C THR A 177 -12.24 -8.23 6.44
N LEU A 178 -12.71 -8.89 5.38
CA LEU A 178 -12.13 -8.74 4.04
C LEU A 178 -12.25 -7.29 3.59
N ARG A 179 -11.14 -6.75 3.07
CA ARG A 179 -11.09 -5.44 2.46
C ARG A 179 -10.87 -5.59 0.96
N MET A 180 -11.80 -5.05 0.16
CA MET A 180 -11.63 -4.96 -1.28
C MET A 180 -10.42 -4.09 -1.62
N ARG A 181 -9.49 -4.64 -2.41
CA ARG A 181 -8.30 -3.92 -2.87
C ARG A 181 -8.46 -3.51 -4.32
N LEU A 182 -8.50 -4.48 -5.22
CA LEU A 182 -8.57 -4.30 -6.66
C LEU A 182 -9.74 -5.11 -7.22
N TYR A 183 -10.56 -4.46 -8.06
CA TYR A 183 -11.69 -5.06 -8.74
C TYR A 183 -11.88 -4.32 -10.05
N TRP A 184 -11.37 -4.89 -11.13
CA TRP A 184 -11.43 -4.24 -12.42
C TRP A 184 -11.52 -5.25 -13.57
N VAL A 185 -12.00 -4.75 -14.71
CA VAL A 185 -11.94 -5.41 -16.00
C VAL A 185 -11.11 -4.58 -16.95
N ASP A 186 -10.19 -5.25 -17.64
CA ASP A 186 -9.34 -4.70 -18.68
C ASP A 186 -9.67 -5.35 -20.02
N ILE A 187 -9.80 -4.54 -21.06
CA ILE A 187 -10.11 -4.98 -22.43
C ILE A 187 -9.04 -4.42 -23.36
N ARG A 188 -8.30 -5.32 -23.99
CA ARG A 188 -7.24 -4.94 -24.94
C ARG A 188 -7.56 -5.41 -26.36
N ARG A 189 -7.39 -4.50 -27.33
CA ARG A 189 -7.46 -4.79 -28.77
C ARG A 189 -6.36 -4.06 -29.52
N GLY A 190 -5.44 -4.82 -30.12
CA GLY A 190 -4.27 -4.26 -30.79
C GLY A 190 -3.42 -3.42 -29.85
N LYS A 191 -3.27 -2.13 -30.15
CA LYS A 191 -2.48 -1.16 -29.36
C LYS A 191 -3.29 -0.46 -28.26
N TRP A 192 -4.60 -0.66 -28.21
CA TRP A 192 -5.48 0.00 -27.24
C TRP A 192 -5.85 -0.93 -26.11
N GLU A 193 -5.85 -0.37 -24.92
CA GLU A 193 -6.28 -1.00 -23.65
C GLU A 193 -7.26 -0.05 -22.97
N VAL A 194 -8.37 -0.58 -22.45
CA VAL A 194 -9.34 0.17 -21.65
C VAL A 194 -9.65 -0.64 -20.42
N LEU A 195 -9.47 -0.03 -19.25
CA LEU A 195 -9.78 -0.63 -17.96
C LEU A 195 -10.86 0.18 -17.26
N ALA A 196 -11.79 -0.51 -16.59
CA ALA A 196 -12.78 0.09 -15.71
C ALA A 196 -12.89 -0.69 -14.39
N GLY A 197 -13.05 0.02 -13.28
CA GLY A 197 -13.19 -0.56 -11.94
C GLY A 197 -12.30 0.13 -10.92
N GLN A 198 -12.11 -0.51 -9.76
CA GLN A 198 -11.18 -0.05 -8.73
C GLN A 198 -9.78 -0.63 -8.99
N SER A 199 -8.85 0.23 -9.36
CA SER A 199 -7.45 -0.12 -9.59
C SER A 199 -6.53 0.79 -8.76
N TRP A 200 -5.23 0.57 -8.87
CA TRP A 200 -4.28 1.60 -8.50
C TRP A 200 -4.43 2.78 -9.45
N SER A 201 -4.41 3.99 -8.88
CA SER A 201 -4.40 5.24 -9.64
C SER A 201 -3.32 5.22 -10.71
N MET A 202 -3.56 5.88 -11.83
CA MET A 202 -2.55 6.04 -12.88
C MET A 202 -1.33 6.83 -12.38
N MET A 203 -1.47 7.64 -11.32
CA MET A 203 -0.35 8.33 -10.69
C MET A 203 0.61 7.39 -9.96
N THR A 204 0.18 6.17 -9.56
CA THR A 204 1.05 5.18 -8.92
C THR A 204 2.16 4.75 -9.87
N PRO A 205 3.45 4.79 -9.45
CA PRO A 205 4.56 4.44 -10.34
C PRO A 205 4.50 3.00 -10.85
N ASN A 206 5.02 2.77 -12.06
CA ASN A 206 5.21 1.45 -12.63
C ASN A 206 6.70 1.04 -12.61
N ARG A 207 6.96 -0.26 -12.71
CA ARG A 207 8.29 -0.83 -12.98
C ARG A 207 8.53 -1.05 -14.47
N VAL A 208 7.43 -1.22 -15.21
CA VAL A 208 7.44 -1.43 -16.65
C VAL A 208 6.09 -1.00 -17.24
N GLY A 209 6.11 -0.28 -18.34
CA GLY A 209 4.94 0.17 -19.09
C GLY A 209 3.94 0.99 -18.28
N ILE A 210 2.68 0.97 -18.73
CA ILE A 210 1.51 1.45 -18.00
C ILE A 210 0.58 0.25 -17.86
N SER A 211 0.65 -0.45 -16.72
CA SER A 211 -0.07 -1.70 -16.47
C SER A 211 -0.83 -1.64 -15.15
N PRO A 212 -2.04 -2.21 -15.04
CA PRO A 212 -2.77 -2.31 -13.78
C PRO A 212 -2.32 -3.47 -12.91
N MET A 213 -1.52 -4.37 -13.48
CA MET A 213 -1.11 -5.59 -12.78
C MET A 213 -0.18 -5.25 -11.61
N PRO A 214 -0.44 -5.78 -10.41
CA PRO A 214 0.42 -5.52 -9.24
C PRO A 214 1.89 -5.82 -9.46
N ALA A 215 2.21 -6.80 -10.32
CA ALA A 215 3.59 -7.15 -10.64
C ALA A 215 4.36 -6.07 -11.40
N ASP A 216 3.67 -5.27 -12.19
CA ASP A 216 4.24 -4.24 -13.06
C ASP A 216 4.26 -2.87 -12.37
N LEU A 217 3.55 -2.73 -11.25
CA LEU A 217 3.57 -1.51 -10.42
C LEU A 217 4.83 -1.47 -9.56
N PHE A 218 5.29 -0.26 -9.29
CA PHE A 218 6.33 -0.07 -8.30
C PHE A 218 5.73 -0.04 -6.90
N TYR A 219 6.13 -1.00 -6.09
CA TYR A 219 6.01 -0.97 -4.63
C TYR A 219 7.39 -1.12 -4.03
N THR A 220 7.61 -0.49 -2.88
CA THR A 220 8.76 -0.81 -2.04
C THR A 220 8.69 -2.27 -1.60
N GLN A 221 9.84 -2.91 -1.44
CA GLN A 221 9.94 -4.33 -1.04
C GLN A 221 9.82 -4.53 0.48
N VAL A 222 9.30 -3.52 1.17
CA VAL A 222 9.11 -3.49 2.62
C VAL A 222 8.01 -4.44 3.08
N VAL A 223 8.06 -4.79 4.35
CA VAL A 223 7.06 -5.64 5.03
C VAL A 223 5.87 -4.83 5.52
N ASP A 224 6.06 -3.56 5.85
CA ASP A 224 4.98 -2.68 6.30
C ASP A 224 3.86 -2.63 5.26
N THR A 225 2.64 -2.95 5.67
CA THR A 225 1.46 -3.00 4.78
C THR A 225 1.06 -1.65 4.22
N ASN A 226 1.56 -0.56 4.83
CA ASN A 226 1.40 0.80 4.35
C ASN A 226 2.53 1.26 3.43
N TYR A 227 3.44 0.36 3.05
CA TYR A 227 4.59 0.60 2.20
C TYR A 227 5.59 1.57 2.85
N HIS A 228 5.92 2.68 2.20
CA HIS A 228 7.00 3.58 2.62
C HIS A 228 6.57 5.03 2.44
N VAL A 229 7.02 5.91 3.34
CA VAL A 229 6.86 7.35 3.18
C VAL A 229 7.52 7.82 1.89
N GLY A 230 6.89 8.77 1.19
CA GLY A 230 7.41 9.33 -0.06
C GLY A 230 6.94 8.62 -1.32
N LEU A 231 6.38 7.40 -1.21
CA LEU A 231 5.74 6.72 -2.33
C LEU A 231 4.36 7.33 -2.59
N ILE A 232 4.11 7.67 -3.87
CA ILE A 232 2.78 8.11 -4.30
C ILE A 232 1.98 6.89 -4.67
N TRP A 233 0.83 6.70 -4.03
CA TRP A 233 -0.07 5.62 -4.36
C TRP A 233 -1.47 5.80 -3.76
N LEU A 234 -2.44 5.41 -4.55
CA LEU A 234 -3.84 5.44 -4.17
C LEU A 234 -4.57 4.33 -4.92
N ARG A 235 -5.59 3.73 -4.31
CA ARG A 235 -6.56 2.88 -4.99
C ARG A 235 -7.85 3.65 -5.12
N THR A 236 -8.36 3.74 -6.35
CA THR A 236 -9.56 4.53 -6.63
C THR A 236 -10.37 3.89 -7.75
N PRO A 237 -11.71 3.97 -7.72
CA PRO A 237 -12.54 3.64 -8.86
C PRO A 237 -12.27 4.60 -10.02
N GLY A 238 -12.36 4.07 -11.25
CA GLY A 238 -12.16 4.91 -12.43
C GLY A 238 -12.23 4.13 -13.74
N ILE A 239 -11.99 4.86 -14.80
CA ILE A 239 -11.80 4.33 -16.15
C ILE A 239 -10.51 4.89 -16.71
N ARG A 240 -9.72 4.06 -17.38
CA ARG A 240 -8.50 4.51 -18.06
C ARG A 240 -8.40 3.93 -19.45
N ALA A 241 -7.74 4.64 -20.35
CA ALA A 241 -7.36 4.18 -21.66
C ALA A 241 -5.84 4.29 -21.82
N VAL A 242 -5.20 3.25 -22.37
CA VAL A 242 -3.76 3.22 -22.63
C VAL A 242 -3.53 2.89 -24.10
N PHE A 243 -2.67 3.68 -24.74
CA PHE A 243 -2.16 3.43 -26.07
C PHE A 243 -0.73 2.93 -26.00
N HIS A 244 -0.51 1.69 -26.41
CA HIS A 244 0.80 1.06 -26.53
C HIS A 244 1.33 1.30 -27.95
N ALA A 245 2.15 2.35 -28.14
CA ALA A 245 2.72 2.66 -29.44
C ALA A 245 3.59 1.50 -29.97
N ASN A 246 4.38 0.93 -29.07
CA ASN A 246 5.19 -0.27 -29.24
C ASN A 246 5.53 -0.87 -27.85
N ASP A 247 6.43 -1.84 -27.77
CA ASP A 247 6.86 -2.47 -26.53
C ASP A 247 7.70 -1.53 -25.61
N HIS A 248 8.13 -0.38 -26.13
CA HIS A 248 8.96 0.59 -25.42
C HIS A 248 8.20 1.82 -24.94
N ILE A 249 7.11 2.18 -25.61
CA ILE A 249 6.41 3.45 -25.40
C ILE A 249 4.93 3.21 -25.17
N ALA A 250 4.43 3.73 -24.07
CA ALA A 250 3.01 3.77 -23.76
C ALA A 250 2.59 5.17 -23.29
N TRP A 251 1.35 5.53 -23.61
CA TRP A 251 0.69 6.73 -23.11
C TRP A 251 -0.72 6.39 -22.62
N GLY A 252 -1.09 6.91 -21.45
CA GLY A 252 -2.37 6.66 -20.84
C GLY A 252 -3.07 7.92 -20.35
N ILE A 253 -4.39 7.86 -20.29
CA ILE A 253 -5.26 8.83 -19.64
C ILE A 253 -6.24 8.11 -18.74
N ALA A 254 -6.54 8.67 -17.56
CA ALA A 254 -7.54 8.14 -16.62
C ALA A 254 -8.51 9.22 -16.16
N LEU A 255 -9.73 8.78 -15.86
CA LEU A 255 -10.75 9.54 -15.14
C LEU A 255 -10.99 8.79 -13.82
N GLU A 256 -10.62 9.40 -12.70
CA GLU A 256 -10.66 8.80 -11.38
C GLU A 256 -11.70 9.48 -10.48
N ASP A 257 -12.15 8.78 -9.46
CA ASP A 257 -13.15 9.29 -8.50
C ASP A 257 -12.61 10.52 -7.76
N PRO A 258 -13.33 11.67 -7.84
CA PRO A 258 -12.84 12.95 -7.36
C PRO A 258 -13.17 13.17 -5.90
N GLU A 259 -12.33 12.79 -4.98
CA GLU A 259 -12.51 13.05 -3.56
C GLU A 259 -12.00 14.44 -3.13
N GLN A 260 -12.55 14.99 -2.03
CA GLN A 260 -12.10 16.22 -1.35
C GLN A 260 -11.64 15.89 0.06
N PHE A 261 -10.37 15.53 0.19
CA PHE A 261 -9.81 14.96 1.42
C PHE A 261 -9.11 16.02 2.29
N THR A 262 -9.45 16.10 3.58
CA THR A 262 -8.72 16.90 4.58
C THR A 262 -8.13 16.05 5.71
N GLY A 263 -8.54 14.80 5.85
CA GLY A 263 -8.04 13.84 6.82
C GLY A 263 -8.27 14.24 8.28
N GLY A 264 -9.25 15.13 8.52
CA GLY A 264 -9.47 15.72 9.85
C GLY A 264 -8.33 16.62 10.32
N LEU A 265 -7.45 17.06 9.40
CA LEU A 265 -6.23 17.82 9.73
C LEU A 265 -6.40 19.33 9.60
N VAL A 266 -7.48 19.81 9.01
CA VAL A 266 -7.72 21.22 8.73
C VAL A 266 -8.66 21.83 9.77
N THR A 267 -8.33 23.02 10.24
CA THR A 267 -9.23 23.82 11.08
C THR A 267 -10.13 24.68 10.20
N PHE A 268 -11.45 24.44 10.28
CA PHE A 268 -12.41 25.10 9.39
C PHE A 268 -12.90 26.44 9.92
N PRO A 269 -13.32 27.35 9.01
CA PRO A 269 -14.03 28.57 9.38
C PRO A 269 -15.35 28.26 10.09
N ALA A 270 -15.79 29.19 10.94
CA ALA A 270 -17.08 29.09 11.60
C ALA A 270 -18.23 28.97 10.59
N GLY A 271 -19.19 28.10 10.86
CA GLY A 271 -20.35 27.85 9.97
C GLY A 271 -20.05 26.99 8.75
N PHE A 272 -18.82 26.54 8.50
CA PHE A 272 -18.53 25.61 7.42
C PHE A 272 -19.16 24.25 7.69
N ASN A 273 -19.91 23.75 6.71
CA ASN A 273 -20.47 22.40 6.76
C ASN A 273 -19.49 21.36 6.17
N ALA A 274 -18.82 20.63 7.04
CA ALA A 274 -17.82 19.63 6.65
C ALA A 274 -18.41 18.39 5.94
N SER A 275 -19.74 18.23 5.87
CA SER A 275 -20.36 17.14 5.08
C SER A 275 -20.11 17.26 3.56
N GLN A 276 -19.50 18.36 3.12
CA GLN A 276 -19.02 18.57 1.76
C GLN A 276 -17.66 17.90 1.48
N LEU A 277 -17.03 17.31 2.50
CA LEU A 277 -15.72 16.66 2.43
C LEU A 277 -15.85 15.16 2.67
N ASP A 278 -15.00 14.37 2.03
CA ASP A 278 -15.09 12.90 2.07
C ASP A 278 -14.74 12.32 3.44
N ASP A 279 -13.89 12.97 4.20
CA ASP A 279 -13.46 12.56 5.52
C ASP A 279 -14.48 12.86 6.64
N ALA A 280 -15.59 13.50 6.30
CA ALA A 280 -16.70 13.72 7.25
C ALA A 280 -17.59 12.48 7.38
N GLY A 281 -17.19 11.56 8.24
CA GLY A 281 -18.02 10.39 8.58
C GLY A 281 -17.95 9.24 7.56
N GLY A 282 -16.94 9.15 6.72
CA GLY A 282 -16.75 8.08 5.77
C GLY A 282 -17.76 8.08 4.62
N ASN A 283 -18.32 9.21 4.31
CA ASN A 283 -19.26 9.39 3.21
C ASN A 283 -18.55 9.84 1.95
N SER A 284 -18.63 9.02 0.93
CA SER A 284 -18.23 9.31 -0.44
C SER A 284 -19.17 10.29 -1.16
N LYS A 285 -19.66 11.33 -0.46
CA LYS A 285 -20.55 12.35 -1.05
C LYS A 285 -19.75 13.59 -1.40
N THR A 286 -19.00 13.50 -2.47
CA THR A 286 -18.20 14.62 -2.93
C THR A 286 -18.99 15.50 -3.89
N PRO A 287 -19.14 16.81 -3.64
CA PRO A 287 -19.89 17.72 -4.51
C PRO A 287 -19.10 18.15 -5.76
N ASN A 288 -18.10 17.40 -6.18
CA ASN A 288 -17.24 17.72 -7.30
C ASN A 288 -18.02 17.77 -8.63
N LYS A 289 -17.52 18.59 -9.54
CA LYS A 289 -18.13 18.82 -10.84
C LYS A 289 -17.59 17.86 -11.91
N ALA A 290 -16.36 17.40 -11.74
CA ALA A 290 -15.61 16.64 -12.73
C ALA A 290 -14.74 15.57 -12.03
N PRO A 291 -14.44 14.46 -12.70
CA PRO A 291 -13.46 13.49 -12.16
C PRO A 291 -12.07 14.10 -12.05
N ASP A 292 -11.20 13.49 -11.24
CA ASP A 292 -9.77 13.71 -11.35
C ASP A 292 -9.30 13.17 -12.71
N VAL A 293 -8.42 13.90 -13.40
CA VAL A 293 -7.93 13.55 -14.74
C VAL A 293 -6.43 13.34 -14.67
N ASP A 294 -5.99 12.11 -14.92
CA ASP A 294 -4.58 11.75 -14.95
C ASP A 294 -4.10 11.49 -16.36
N SER A 295 -2.85 11.79 -16.62
CA SER A 295 -2.15 11.38 -17.85
C SER A 295 -0.75 10.90 -17.51
N LYS A 296 -0.32 9.81 -18.14
CA LYS A 296 1.01 9.20 -17.94
C LYS A 296 1.64 8.84 -19.27
N PHE A 297 2.92 9.13 -19.41
CA PHE A 297 3.78 8.65 -20.48
C PHE A 297 4.88 7.78 -19.89
N ALA A 298 5.12 6.60 -20.46
CA ALA A 298 6.13 5.65 -20.04
C ALA A 298 7.06 5.25 -21.18
N LEU A 299 8.35 5.13 -20.84
CA LEU A 299 9.42 4.67 -21.71
C LEU A 299 10.17 3.51 -21.05
N ASP A 300 10.30 2.40 -21.79
CA ASP A 300 11.06 1.22 -21.40
C ASP A 300 12.14 0.89 -22.44
N THR A 301 13.38 0.66 -22.02
CA THR A 301 14.44 0.33 -23.00
C THR A 301 14.46 -1.16 -23.34
N HIS A 302 14.23 -2.05 -22.36
CA HIS A 302 14.26 -3.50 -22.53
C HIS A 302 13.10 -4.16 -21.76
N PRO A 303 11.82 -3.92 -22.14
CA PRO A 303 10.66 -4.37 -21.37
C PRO A 303 10.55 -5.91 -21.31
N ASN A 304 11.11 -6.62 -22.29
CA ASN A 304 11.06 -8.09 -22.41
C ASN A 304 12.36 -8.79 -21.95
N GLY A 305 13.32 -8.05 -21.39
CA GLY A 305 14.65 -8.58 -21.04
C GLY A 305 15.60 -8.52 -22.25
N GLY A 306 16.81 -8.97 -22.06
CA GLY A 306 17.86 -8.98 -23.12
C GLY A 306 18.86 -7.83 -23.02
N GLY A 307 18.70 -6.89 -22.12
CA GLY A 307 19.60 -5.77 -21.83
C GLY A 307 19.38 -5.25 -20.43
N ARG A 308 19.98 -4.12 -20.11
CA ARG A 308 19.71 -3.38 -18.87
C ARG A 308 18.35 -2.68 -19.01
N ASN A 309 17.46 -2.92 -18.06
CA ASN A 309 16.15 -2.26 -18.06
C ASN A 309 16.28 -0.82 -17.52
N LEU A 310 15.76 0.14 -18.30
CA LEU A 310 15.51 1.50 -17.87
C LEU A 310 14.03 1.77 -18.09
N HIS A 311 13.29 2.00 -17.02
CA HIS A 311 11.93 2.50 -17.05
C HIS A 311 11.91 3.94 -16.54
N ILE A 312 11.33 4.83 -17.35
CA ILE A 312 11.08 6.24 -16.98
C ILE A 312 9.63 6.54 -17.28
N GLU A 313 8.96 7.23 -16.35
CA GLU A 313 7.62 7.73 -16.59
C GLU A 313 7.44 9.15 -16.06
N ILE A 314 6.63 9.92 -16.82
CA ILE A 314 6.16 11.24 -16.43
C ILE A 314 4.65 11.16 -16.33
N ALA A 315 4.10 11.63 -15.22
CA ALA A 315 2.66 11.66 -15.00
C ALA A 315 2.21 13.05 -14.53
N GLY A 316 0.99 13.40 -14.89
CA GLY A 316 0.34 14.63 -14.45
C GLY A 316 -1.11 14.36 -14.03
N ILE A 317 -1.60 15.15 -13.10
CA ILE A 317 -2.97 15.09 -12.59
C ILE A 317 -3.59 16.50 -12.60
N TYR A 318 -4.85 16.57 -13.02
CA TYR A 318 -5.72 17.74 -12.86
C TYR A 318 -6.89 17.39 -11.96
N ARG A 319 -7.21 18.28 -11.01
CA ARG A 319 -8.29 18.14 -10.02
C ARG A 319 -9.13 19.40 -9.94
N ALA A 320 -10.38 19.24 -9.54
CA ALA A 320 -11.27 20.36 -9.23
C ALA A 320 -11.88 20.16 -7.83
N PHE A 321 -11.96 21.24 -7.08
CA PHE A 321 -12.55 21.29 -5.74
C PHE A 321 -13.72 22.25 -5.73
N ARG A 322 -14.84 21.85 -5.14
CA ARG A 322 -16.06 22.67 -5.13
C ARG A 322 -16.67 22.70 -3.75
N LEU A 323 -16.91 23.91 -3.26
CA LEU A 323 -17.63 24.15 -2.01
C LEU A 323 -18.88 25.00 -2.26
N ASN A 324 -19.90 24.75 -1.46
CA ASN A 324 -21.13 25.54 -1.40
C ASN A 324 -21.14 26.38 -0.15
N THR A 325 -21.64 27.61 -0.26
CA THR A 325 -22.00 28.47 0.85
C THR A 325 -23.51 28.72 0.79
N ASP A 326 -24.19 28.39 1.87
CA ASP A 326 -25.64 28.57 1.95
C ASP A 326 -26.06 30.00 1.62
N GLY A 327 -27.03 30.14 0.73
CA GLY A 327 -27.51 31.44 0.24
C GLY A 327 -26.55 32.19 -0.71
N LEU A 328 -25.28 31.77 -0.86
CA LEU A 328 -24.26 32.47 -1.64
C LEU A 328 -23.77 31.68 -2.87
N GLY A 329 -24.12 30.36 -2.95
CA GLY A 329 -23.81 29.52 -4.11
C GLY A 329 -22.49 28.76 -4.02
N ASN A 330 -21.91 28.40 -5.18
CA ASN A 330 -20.77 27.48 -5.30
C ASN A 330 -19.50 28.19 -5.77
N ILE A 331 -18.37 27.85 -5.17
CA ILE A 331 -17.04 28.22 -5.66
C ILE A 331 -16.27 26.96 -6.04
N THR A 332 -15.65 26.97 -7.21
CA THR A 332 -14.78 25.91 -7.71
C THR A 332 -13.37 26.43 -7.88
N LYS A 333 -12.37 25.66 -7.44
CA LYS A 333 -10.94 25.90 -7.68
C LYS A 333 -10.29 24.66 -8.25
N SER A 334 -9.29 24.87 -9.09
CA SER A 334 -8.50 23.79 -9.68
C SER A 334 -7.24 23.55 -8.89
N GLY A 335 -6.84 22.28 -8.85
CA GLY A 335 -5.55 21.81 -8.36
C GLY A 335 -4.93 20.86 -9.36
N GLY A 336 -3.75 20.38 -9.05
CA GLY A 336 -3.08 19.40 -9.88
C GLY A 336 -1.63 19.21 -9.50
N GLY A 337 -0.94 18.32 -10.21
CA GLY A 337 0.45 18.01 -9.91
C GLY A 337 1.13 17.22 -11.00
N GLY A 338 2.41 16.92 -10.77
CA GLY A 338 3.23 16.13 -11.66
C GLY A 338 4.18 15.21 -10.92
N ALA A 339 4.44 14.05 -11.52
CA ALA A 339 5.39 13.05 -11.03
C ALA A 339 6.42 12.71 -12.11
N LEU A 340 7.64 12.45 -11.67
CA LEU A 340 8.71 11.84 -12.45
C LEU A 340 9.22 10.62 -11.70
N ASN A 341 9.20 9.45 -12.34
CA ASN A 341 9.61 8.20 -11.75
C ASN A 341 10.63 7.51 -12.66
N ALA A 342 11.62 6.88 -12.07
CA ALA A 342 12.64 6.11 -12.75
C ALA A 342 12.97 4.83 -12.00
N ASN A 343 13.13 3.73 -12.75
CA ASN A 343 13.63 2.46 -12.28
C ASN A 343 14.75 2.02 -13.24
N ILE A 344 15.99 1.96 -12.74
CA ILE A 344 17.19 1.83 -13.57
C ILE A 344 17.98 0.61 -13.12
N GLU A 345 18.10 -0.41 -13.95
CA GLU A 345 19.02 -1.51 -13.73
C GLU A 345 20.46 -1.04 -14.02
N LEU A 346 21.14 -0.52 -12.98
CA LEU A 346 22.50 0.02 -13.08
C LEU A 346 23.50 -1.07 -13.43
N PHE A 347 23.41 -2.21 -12.74
CA PHE A 347 24.13 -3.45 -13.03
C PHE A 347 23.14 -4.61 -13.04
N LYS A 348 23.51 -5.73 -13.67
CA LYS A 348 22.70 -6.94 -13.58
C LYS A 348 22.44 -7.25 -12.10
N LYS A 349 21.16 -7.25 -11.69
CA LYS A 349 20.68 -7.48 -10.31
C LYS A 349 20.66 -6.27 -9.37
N LEU A 350 21.12 -5.09 -9.77
CA LEU A 350 21.04 -3.87 -8.99
C LEU A 350 20.14 -2.87 -9.69
N ASP A 351 18.97 -2.60 -9.11
CA ASP A 351 18.04 -1.59 -9.54
C ASP A 351 18.17 -0.35 -8.64
N LEU A 352 18.30 0.83 -9.26
CA LEU A 352 18.13 2.12 -8.62
C LEU A 352 16.72 2.64 -8.88
N ILE A 353 16.12 3.26 -7.87
CA ILE A 353 14.75 3.75 -7.89
C ILE A 353 14.74 5.20 -7.45
N ALA A 354 14.00 6.02 -8.20
CA ALA A 354 13.74 7.42 -7.86
C ALA A 354 12.31 7.79 -8.25
N ASN A 355 11.53 8.23 -7.27
CA ASN A 355 10.18 8.73 -7.46
C ASN A 355 10.09 10.13 -6.88
N THR A 356 9.39 11.04 -7.57
CA THR A 356 9.17 12.42 -7.11
C THR A 356 7.80 12.90 -7.53
N PHE A 357 7.19 13.75 -6.70
CA PHE A 357 5.87 14.31 -6.91
C PHE A 357 5.76 15.70 -6.30
N TRP A 358 5.15 16.64 -7.04
CA TRP A 358 4.80 17.98 -6.57
C TRP A 358 3.41 18.34 -7.04
N SER A 359 2.64 18.99 -6.15
CA SER A 359 1.23 19.25 -6.42
C SER A 359 0.67 20.38 -5.56
N ASP A 360 -0.44 20.93 -6.06
CA ASP A 360 -1.39 21.72 -5.29
C ASP A 360 -2.73 20.97 -5.27
N GLY A 361 -3.14 20.51 -4.08
CA GLY A 361 -4.39 19.80 -3.91
C GLY A 361 -4.34 18.28 -4.10
N CYS A 362 -3.20 17.63 -3.90
CA CYS A 362 -3.09 16.18 -4.04
C CYS A 362 -2.48 15.47 -2.82
N GLY A 363 -2.72 15.97 -1.61
CA GLY A 363 -2.22 15.37 -0.37
C GLY A 363 -2.68 13.93 -0.17
N ARG A 364 -3.89 13.57 -0.62
CA ARG A 364 -4.40 12.19 -0.54
C ARG A 364 -3.58 11.20 -1.37
N TYR A 365 -2.98 11.64 -2.49
CA TYR A 365 -2.13 10.80 -3.33
C TYR A 365 -0.78 10.47 -2.66
N ILE A 366 -0.37 11.25 -1.66
CA ILE A 366 0.79 10.98 -0.81
C ILE A 366 0.34 10.14 0.39
N PHE A 367 -0.25 8.99 0.13
CA PHE A 367 -0.74 8.04 1.14
C PHE A 367 -1.68 8.68 2.19
N GLN A 368 -2.51 9.65 1.81
CA GLN A 368 -3.42 10.37 2.72
C GLN A 368 -2.71 11.00 3.94
N LEU A 369 -1.42 11.33 3.81
CA LEU A 369 -0.62 11.89 4.91
C LEU A 369 -0.85 13.38 5.14
N GLY A 370 -1.48 14.07 4.19
CA GLY A 370 -1.84 15.49 4.30
C GLY A 370 -3.13 15.80 3.56
N PRO A 371 -3.71 16.98 3.84
CA PRO A 371 -4.95 17.40 3.21
C PRO A 371 -4.74 17.78 1.73
N ASP A 372 -5.80 17.64 0.92
CA ASP A 372 -5.87 18.17 -0.44
C ASP A 372 -6.05 19.70 -0.42
N LEU A 373 -6.86 20.20 0.51
CA LEU A 373 -7.26 21.60 0.53
C LEU A 373 -7.46 22.11 1.95
N THR A 374 -7.42 23.43 2.06
CA THR A 374 -7.99 24.19 3.19
C THR A 374 -9.29 24.87 2.76
N VAL A 375 -10.02 25.41 3.71
CA VAL A 375 -11.26 26.17 3.47
C VAL A 375 -11.06 27.57 3.98
N ASN A 376 -11.16 28.55 3.08
CA ASN A 376 -11.06 29.96 3.38
C ASN A 376 -12.41 30.66 3.19
N VAL A 377 -12.52 31.89 3.67
CA VAL A 377 -13.69 32.75 3.47
C VAL A 377 -13.26 33.98 2.68
N ASN A 378 -13.92 34.25 1.55
CA ASN A 378 -13.63 35.47 0.78
C ASN A 378 -14.37 36.70 1.33
N GLY A 379 -14.07 37.89 0.78
CA GLY A 379 -14.70 39.14 1.21
C GLY A 379 -16.22 39.22 1.03
N ALA A 380 -16.82 38.30 0.25
CA ALA A 380 -18.26 38.17 0.06
C ALA A 380 -18.89 37.10 0.99
N GLY A 381 -18.13 36.53 1.91
CA GLY A 381 -18.59 35.50 2.85
C GLY A 381 -18.66 34.09 2.31
N ASN A 382 -18.23 33.82 1.06
CA ASN A 382 -18.26 32.48 0.48
C ASN A 382 -17.10 31.62 1.01
N PHE A 383 -17.38 30.35 1.25
CA PHE A 383 -16.35 29.33 1.47
C PHE A 383 -15.61 29.02 0.15
N VAL A 384 -14.30 29.12 0.20
CA VAL A 384 -13.40 28.95 -0.94
C VAL A 384 -12.50 27.76 -0.68
N PRO A 385 -12.52 26.71 -1.54
CA PRO A 385 -11.55 25.64 -1.45
C PRO A 385 -10.17 26.17 -1.89
N THR A 386 -9.15 25.99 -1.09
CA THR A 386 -7.79 26.39 -1.41
C THR A 386 -6.89 25.16 -1.47
N PRO A 387 -6.50 24.71 -2.69
CA PRO A 387 -5.60 23.57 -2.83
C PRO A 387 -4.30 23.75 -2.06
N LEU A 388 -3.93 22.76 -1.25
CA LEU A 388 -2.73 22.82 -0.43
C LEU A 388 -1.52 22.28 -1.18
N HIS A 389 -0.40 23.02 -1.09
CA HIS A 389 0.87 22.59 -1.65
C HIS A 389 1.40 21.33 -0.96
N ALA A 390 1.75 20.29 -1.71
CA ALA A 390 2.28 19.04 -1.19
C ALA A 390 3.32 18.44 -2.13
N GLY A 391 4.31 17.77 -1.56
CA GLY A 391 5.33 17.06 -2.32
C GLY A 391 5.78 15.78 -1.63
N ALA A 392 6.25 14.84 -2.42
CA ALA A 392 6.79 13.57 -1.95
C ALA A 392 7.94 13.10 -2.83
N GLY A 393 8.83 12.31 -2.26
CA GLY A 393 9.89 11.66 -3.01
C GLY A 393 10.43 10.45 -2.28
N LEU A 394 10.86 9.46 -3.05
CA LEU A 394 11.48 8.24 -2.58
C LEU A 394 12.64 7.89 -3.49
N GLY A 395 13.79 7.57 -2.91
CA GLY A 395 14.94 7.02 -3.60
C GLY A 395 15.48 5.80 -2.90
N GLY A 396 16.11 4.91 -3.64
CA GLY A 396 16.69 3.71 -3.05
C GLY A 396 17.26 2.74 -4.07
N PHE A 397 17.62 1.56 -3.57
CA PHE A 397 18.10 0.48 -4.40
C PHE A 397 17.55 -0.88 -3.98
N GLU A 398 17.54 -1.80 -4.93
CA GLU A 398 17.21 -3.21 -4.76
C GLU A 398 18.34 -4.06 -5.36
N TYR A 399 18.96 -4.92 -4.55
CA TYR A 399 20.06 -5.78 -4.98
C TYR A 399 19.74 -7.25 -4.77
N ARG A 400 19.75 -8.03 -5.85
CA ARG A 400 19.45 -9.47 -5.83
C ARG A 400 20.71 -10.31 -5.74
N ILE A 401 20.78 -11.15 -4.71
CA ILE A 401 21.88 -12.10 -4.50
C ILE A 401 21.29 -13.49 -4.35
N SER A 402 21.45 -14.34 -5.36
CA SER A 402 20.87 -15.69 -5.35
C SER A 402 19.35 -15.66 -5.07
N LYS A 403 18.89 -16.23 -3.96
CA LYS A 403 17.50 -16.28 -3.51
C LYS A 403 17.14 -15.14 -2.55
N SER A 404 18.01 -14.15 -2.40
CA SER A 404 17.83 -13.02 -1.47
C SER A 404 17.75 -11.71 -2.23
N LEU A 405 16.94 -10.79 -1.71
CA LEU A 405 16.83 -9.40 -2.13
C LEU A 405 17.19 -8.50 -0.95
N ILE A 406 18.25 -7.70 -1.09
CA ILE A 406 18.61 -6.62 -0.17
C ILE A 406 18.04 -5.33 -0.77
N TYR A 407 17.43 -4.51 0.05
CA TYR A 407 16.93 -3.21 -0.37
C TYR A 407 17.19 -2.15 0.69
N ALA A 408 17.33 -0.91 0.24
CA ALA A 408 17.31 0.25 1.11
C ALA A 408 16.59 1.40 0.41
N TYR A 409 15.77 2.13 1.18
CA TYR A 409 15.02 3.28 0.71
C TYR A 409 15.12 4.43 1.69
N TYR A 410 15.05 5.63 1.16
CA TYR A 410 14.77 6.84 1.89
C TYR A 410 13.64 7.58 1.19
N GLY A 411 12.65 8.00 1.95
CA GLY A 411 11.50 8.74 1.44
C GLY A 411 11.09 9.86 2.37
N ALA A 412 10.50 10.89 1.77
CA ALA A 412 10.00 12.06 2.47
C ALA A 412 8.71 12.57 1.85
N ALA A 413 7.83 13.11 2.71
CA ALA A 413 6.65 13.86 2.33
C ALA A 413 6.71 15.24 2.97
N TYR A 414 6.26 16.26 2.22
CA TYR A 414 6.16 17.65 2.64
C TYR A 414 4.75 18.17 2.39
N PHE A 415 4.21 18.90 3.34
CA PHE A 415 2.91 19.58 3.21
C PHE A 415 3.11 21.05 3.54
N GLY A 416 2.67 21.92 2.65
CA GLY A 416 2.70 23.37 2.80
C GLY A 416 1.78 23.83 3.93
N ARG A 417 1.68 25.12 4.07
CA ARG A 417 0.74 25.75 4.99
C ARG A 417 -0.13 26.74 4.24
N ASP A 418 -1.39 26.79 4.65
CA ASP A 418 -2.34 27.82 4.24
C ASP A 418 -3.28 28.10 5.40
N PHE A 419 -3.27 29.32 5.92
CA PHE A 419 -4.07 29.70 7.06
C PHE A 419 -4.42 31.19 7.05
N HIS A 420 -5.51 31.53 7.74
CA HIS A 420 -5.98 32.91 7.90
C HIS A 420 -6.32 33.19 9.35
N GLU A 421 -6.03 34.40 9.79
CA GLU A 421 -6.48 34.94 11.08
C GLU A 421 -7.97 35.32 10.94
N VAL A 422 -8.82 34.75 11.81
CA VAL A 422 -10.28 34.99 11.79
C VAL A 422 -10.74 35.88 12.93
N ALA A 423 -9.94 36.04 13.98
CA ALA A 423 -10.19 36.98 15.06
C ALA A 423 -8.87 37.50 15.61
N PRO A 424 -8.61 38.83 15.52
CA PRO A 424 -7.48 39.42 16.17
C PRO A 424 -7.66 39.42 17.70
N GLY A 425 -6.62 39.08 18.43
CA GLY A 425 -6.66 39.08 19.90
C GLY A 425 -5.47 38.36 20.52
N PRO A 426 -5.27 38.42 21.83
CA PRO A 426 -4.32 37.62 22.57
C PRO A 426 -5.01 36.38 23.21
N PRO A 427 -4.87 35.13 22.69
CA PRO A 427 -4.21 34.78 21.42
C PRO A 427 -5.12 34.99 20.20
N PRO A 428 -4.55 35.23 18.99
CA PRO A 428 -5.31 35.32 17.77
C PRO A 428 -5.90 33.95 17.40
N ALA A 429 -7.09 33.93 16.77
CA ALA A 429 -7.70 32.69 16.26
C ALA A 429 -7.42 32.51 14.77
N PHE A 430 -7.08 31.28 14.38
CA PHE A 430 -6.73 30.91 13.01
C PHE A 430 -7.59 29.78 12.47
N THR A 431 -7.75 29.76 11.14
CA THR A 431 -8.28 28.63 10.38
C THR A 431 -7.27 28.20 9.33
N GLY A 432 -7.43 26.95 8.79
CA GLY A 432 -6.53 26.43 7.78
C GLY A 432 -5.59 25.34 8.32
N TYR A 433 -4.38 25.30 7.78
CA TYR A 433 -3.36 24.29 8.06
C TYR A 433 -2.00 24.94 8.28
N GLY A 434 -1.29 24.54 9.34
CA GLY A 434 0.08 24.95 9.62
C GLY A 434 0.24 26.33 10.24
N PHE A 435 -0.80 26.84 10.93
CA PHE A 435 -0.74 28.14 11.63
C PHE A 435 0.05 28.08 12.94
N PRO A 436 0.47 29.22 13.47
CA PRO A 436 1.10 29.30 14.80
C PRO A 436 0.17 28.73 15.89
N GLY A 437 0.65 27.74 16.65
CA GLY A 437 -0.16 27.03 17.64
C GLY A 437 -1.08 25.96 17.09
N SER A 438 -0.96 25.62 15.80
CA SER A 438 -1.74 24.53 15.20
C SER A 438 -1.51 23.19 15.90
N PRO A 439 -2.48 22.25 15.82
CA PRO A 439 -2.31 20.90 16.35
C PRO A 439 -1.05 20.21 15.83
N ASN A 440 -0.40 19.41 16.66
CA ASN A 440 0.82 18.70 16.29
C ASN A 440 0.59 17.55 15.27
N THR A 441 -0.65 17.31 14.88
CA THR A 441 -1.04 16.44 13.76
C THR A 441 -0.92 17.13 12.40
N GLN A 442 -0.81 18.48 12.37
CA GLN A 442 -0.54 19.24 11.15
C GLN A 442 0.95 19.16 10.82
N ASN A 443 1.34 18.09 10.12
CA ASN A 443 2.73 17.82 9.81
C ASN A 443 3.25 18.71 8.69
N ARG A 444 4.50 19.20 8.85
CA ARG A 444 5.27 19.84 7.79
C ARG A 444 6.00 18.82 6.94
N THR A 445 6.69 17.88 7.61
CA THR A 445 7.46 16.84 6.95
C THR A 445 7.31 15.50 7.67
N ILE A 446 7.30 14.42 6.89
CA ILE A 446 7.38 13.05 7.38
C ILE A 446 8.48 12.37 6.58
N GLN A 447 9.39 11.64 7.23
CA GLN A 447 10.55 11.02 6.59
C GLN A 447 10.75 9.60 7.11
N GLU A 448 11.18 8.70 6.24
CA GLU A 448 11.46 7.32 6.60
C GLU A 448 12.74 6.84 5.90
N ALA A 449 13.59 6.16 6.65
CA ALA A 449 14.73 5.40 6.13
C ALA A 449 14.54 3.92 6.46
N THR A 450 14.69 3.05 5.49
CA THR A 450 14.46 1.60 5.63
C THR A 450 15.58 0.81 5.00
N ILE A 451 15.95 -0.28 5.64
CA ILE A 451 16.78 -1.35 5.07
C ILE A 451 16.10 -2.69 5.32
N GLY A 452 16.17 -3.60 4.36
CA GLY A 452 15.58 -4.93 4.53
C GLY A 452 16.26 -6.01 3.71
N LEU A 453 15.88 -7.24 4.07
CA LEU A 453 16.36 -8.48 3.45
C LEU A 453 15.19 -9.43 3.28
N ASN A 454 14.82 -9.68 2.04
CA ASN A 454 13.82 -10.69 1.67
C ASN A 454 14.52 -11.94 1.17
N GLN A 455 14.27 -13.08 1.83
CA GLN A 455 14.90 -14.36 1.53
C GLN A 455 13.85 -15.35 1.06
N THR A 456 14.05 -15.96 -0.12
CA THR A 456 13.28 -17.13 -0.53
C THR A 456 13.93 -18.37 0.07
N LEU A 457 13.29 -18.93 1.09
CA LEU A 457 13.78 -20.13 1.79
C LEU A 457 13.60 -21.36 0.90
N TRP A 458 12.45 -21.45 0.24
CA TRP A 458 12.10 -22.52 -0.66
C TRP A 458 11.25 -21.99 -1.81
N SER A 459 11.40 -22.58 -3.01
CA SER A 459 10.68 -22.19 -4.21
C SER A 459 10.48 -23.41 -5.11
N ASP A 460 9.24 -23.63 -5.50
CA ASP A 460 8.85 -24.68 -6.44
C ASP A 460 7.71 -24.16 -7.33
N HIS A 461 7.80 -24.44 -8.64
CA HIS A 461 6.79 -23.95 -9.59
C HIS A 461 5.39 -24.49 -9.31
N LYS A 462 5.29 -25.74 -8.85
CA LYS A 462 4.03 -26.41 -8.60
C LYS A 462 3.43 -26.07 -7.23
N TYR A 463 4.27 -25.77 -6.26
CA TYR A 463 3.85 -25.62 -4.87
C TYR A 463 4.01 -24.20 -4.31
N GLY A 464 4.62 -23.26 -5.04
CA GLY A 464 4.77 -21.88 -4.60
C GLY A 464 6.12 -21.54 -3.94
N ASP A 465 6.15 -20.46 -3.17
CA ASP A 465 7.36 -19.92 -2.56
C ASP A 465 7.17 -19.71 -1.06
N LEU A 466 8.14 -20.16 -0.26
CA LEU A 466 8.21 -19.80 1.17
C LEU A 466 9.30 -18.75 1.36
N LYS A 467 8.95 -17.61 1.96
CA LYS A 467 9.81 -16.44 2.09
C LYS A 467 9.89 -15.99 3.55
N LEU A 468 11.10 -15.56 3.96
CA LEU A 468 11.33 -14.80 5.19
C LEU A 468 11.69 -13.36 4.80
N LEU A 469 10.89 -12.42 5.30
CA LEU A 469 11.05 -10.99 4.99
C LEU A 469 11.42 -10.26 6.26
N ASN A 470 12.48 -9.44 6.20
CA ASN A 470 12.98 -8.70 7.35
C ASN A 470 13.16 -7.23 6.98
N GLN A 471 12.80 -6.34 7.89
CA GLN A 471 12.89 -4.89 7.69
C GLN A 471 13.26 -4.21 8.99
N VAL A 472 14.12 -3.20 8.89
CA VAL A 472 14.37 -2.21 9.95
C VAL A 472 14.11 -0.84 9.35
N SER A 473 13.28 -0.04 10.03
CA SER A 473 12.96 1.33 9.60
C SER A 473 13.11 2.32 10.74
N TYR A 474 13.46 3.55 10.35
CA TYR A 474 13.45 4.71 11.22
C TYR A 474 12.58 5.79 10.58
N LEU A 475 11.57 6.24 11.32
CA LEU A 475 10.59 7.22 10.89
C LEU A 475 10.67 8.47 11.76
N SER A 476 10.51 9.64 11.16
CA SER A 476 10.35 10.90 11.87
C SER A 476 9.25 11.76 11.24
N ARG A 477 8.53 12.55 12.07
CA ARG A 477 7.61 13.58 11.62
C ARG A 477 7.83 14.88 12.35
N ASN A 478 7.70 15.99 11.65
CA ASN A 478 7.87 17.34 12.16
C ASN A 478 6.58 18.12 11.94
N PRO A 479 5.91 18.62 12.99
CA PRO A 479 4.71 19.43 12.83
C PRO A 479 5.09 20.85 12.38
N TRP A 480 4.11 21.63 11.96
CA TRP A 480 4.27 23.06 11.71
C TRP A 480 4.43 23.87 12.99
N SER A 481 3.74 23.45 14.05
CA SER A 481 3.84 24.09 15.38
C SER A 481 4.36 23.09 16.41
N THR A 482 5.28 23.54 17.24
CA THR A 482 5.77 22.77 18.40
C THR A 482 4.95 23.01 19.65
N THR A 483 4.07 23.99 19.63
CA THR A 483 3.15 24.28 20.74
C THR A 483 2.25 23.07 20.99
N GLY A 484 2.18 22.61 22.23
CA GLY A 484 1.41 21.42 22.59
C GLY A 484 2.13 20.08 22.33
N THR A 485 3.39 20.10 21.87
CA THR A 485 4.25 18.90 21.89
C THR A 485 4.96 18.75 23.24
N PRO A 486 5.22 17.53 23.73
CA PRO A 486 5.95 17.33 24.97
C PRO A 486 7.33 17.99 24.95
N GLY A 487 7.58 18.90 25.89
CA GLY A 487 8.85 19.63 25.97
C GLY A 487 9.17 20.51 24.75
N ASN A 488 8.15 20.96 24.02
CA ASN A 488 8.27 21.70 22.76
C ASN A 488 9.12 20.95 21.71
N ALA A 489 9.02 19.64 21.66
CA ALA A 489 9.79 18.81 20.73
C ALA A 489 9.46 19.17 19.27
N ALA A 490 10.50 19.37 18.46
CA ALA A 490 10.35 19.71 17.03
C ALA A 490 9.99 18.51 16.16
N SER A 491 10.17 17.29 16.66
CA SER A 491 9.92 16.05 15.90
C SER A 491 9.53 14.89 16.81
N ALA A 492 8.73 13.97 16.24
CA ALA A 492 8.48 12.65 16.79
C ALA A 492 9.32 11.61 16.02
N HIS A 493 9.72 10.53 16.69
CA HIS A 493 10.58 9.51 16.13
C HIS A 493 10.08 8.11 16.46
N LEU A 494 10.30 7.17 15.54
CA LEU A 494 9.90 5.79 15.69
C LEU A 494 10.94 4.85 15.05
N GLY A 495 11.47 3.91 15.82
CA GLY A 495 12.22 2.77 15.31
C GLY A 495 11.29 1.57 15.14
N MET A 496 11.40 0.85 14.03
CA MET A 496 10.55 -0.31 13.72
C MET A 496 11.40 -1.49 13.25
N VAL A 497 10.97 -2.69 13.66
CA VAL A 497 11.51 -3.96 13.15
C VAL A 497 10.34 -4.84 12.73
N PHE A 498 10.35 -5.30 11.48
CA PHE A 498 9.40 -6.26 10.96
C PHE A 498 10.09 -7.59 10.67
N VAL A 499 9.42 -8.68 11.00
CA VAL A 499 9.78 -10.04 10.58
C VAL A 499 8.52 -10.73 10.09
N ASN A 500 8.60 -11.31 8.89
CA ASN A 500 7.43 -11.86 8.23
C ASN A 500 7.77 -13.21 7.60
N LEU A 501 6.90 -14.21 7.84
CA LEU A 501 6.92 -15.48 7.15
C LEU A 501 5.75 -15.50 6.16
N ARG A 502 6.07 -15.66 4.86
CA ARG A 502 5.08 -15.62 3.78
C ARG A 502 5.18 -16.87 2.92
N TYR A 503 4.01 -17.44 2.62
CA TYR A 503 3.85 -18.46 1.62
C TYR A 503 3.04 -17.88 0.45
N ASP A 504 3.70 -17.68 -0.70
CA ASP A 504 3.05 -17.27 -1.95
C ASP A 504 2.52 -18.51 -2.69
N LEU A 505 1.29 -18.42 -3.17
CA LEU A 505 0.69 -19.44 -4.02
C LEU A 505 1.46 -19.59 -5.34
N PRO A 506 1.46 -20.78 -5.95
CA PRO A 506 2.20 -21.05 -7.18
C PRO A 506 1.68 -20.31 -8.42
#